data_2fc5d77ee8fc60913337a668d17201c9
#
_entry.id   2fc5d77ee8fc60913337a668d17201c9
#
_cell.length_a   1.000
_cell.length_b   1.000
_cell.length_c   1.000
_cell.angle_alpha   90.00
_cell.angle_beta   90.00
_cell.angle_gamma   90.00
#
_symmetry.space_group_name_H-M   'P 1'
#
loop_
_entity.id
_entity.type
_entity.pdbx_description
1 polymer ?
#
loop_
_entity_poly.entity_id
_entity_poly.type
_entity_poly.pdbx_seq_one_letter_code
_entity_poly.pdbx_strand_id
1 'polypeptide(L)'
;RSGADPALVEDVIMGCVLQAGQQSGCIGRMAALASKLPMNVPGVTIDRQCGSSQQALHFAAQAVMSGTMDCVIAAGVESMSRVPMAVLPKVYKEAGLGHYMSPVIRQRFPGPDFSQFMGAEMMCEKYKLSKDELDRFSLQSHQRAKAATLEGAFKAEIVPIAAKMAEGP
;
A
#
# COMPACT_ATOMS: atom_id res chain seq x y z
N ARG A 1 8.13 -1.95 20.45
CA ARG A 1 7.34 -0.97 21.24
C ARG A 1 6.11 -1.60 21.88
N SER A 2 5.48 -2.60 21.22
CA SER A 2 4.30 -3.29 21.78
C SER A 2 4.61 -4.11 23.03
N GLY A 3 5.85 -4.61 23.19
CA GLY A 3 6.20 -5.56 24.24
C GLY A 3 5.59 -6.96 24.05
N ALA A 4 4.90 -7.20 22.92
CA ALA A 4 4.33 -8.51 22.62
C ALA A 4 5.45 -9.53 22.38
N ASP A 5 5.21 -10.77 22.85
CA ASP A 5 6.11 -11.88 22.59
C ASP A 5 6.03 -12.28 21.10
N PRO A 6 7.14 -12.25 20.35
CA PRO A 6 7.15 -12.68 18.95
C PRO A 6 6.68 -14.13 18.74
N ALA A 7 6.80 -14.98 19.74
CA ALA A 7 6.36 -16.37 19.66
C ALA A 7 4.83 -16.54 19.60
N LEU A 8 4.08 -15.50 19.96
CA LEU A 8 2.62 -15.51 19.88
C LEU A 8 2.08 -15.19 18.48
N VAL A 9 2.93 -14.72 17.57
CA VAL A 9 2.49 -14.31 16.23
C VAL A 9 2.26 -15.54 15.36
N GLU A 10 1.06 -15.63 14.80
CA GLU A 10 0.62 -16.76 14.00
C GLU A 10 0.66 -16.48 12.48
N ASP A 11 0.55 -15.23 12.07
CA ASP A 11 0.66 -14.83 10.65
C ASP A 11 1.11 -13.36 10.48
N VAL A 12 1.67 -13.06 9.31
CA VAL A 12 2.00 -11.71 8.84
C VAL A 12 1.26 -11.43 7.54
N ILE A 13 0.30 -10.52 7.57
CA ILE A 13 -0.47 -10.09 6.40
C ILE A 13 0.06 -8.73 5.95
N MET A 14 0.71 -8.69 4.78
CA MET A 14 1.41 -7.54 4.25
C MET A 14 0.74 -6.99 2.98
N GLY A 15 0.31 -5.74 3.01
CA GLY A 15 -0.13 -5.03 1.80
C GLY A 15 1.06 -4.56 0.97
N CYS A 16 1.07 -4.89 -0.33
CA CYS A 16 2.05 -4.39 -1.29
C CYS A 16 1.47 -4.46 -2.70
N VAL A 17 1.53 -3.36 -3.46
CA VAL A 17 0.99 -3.29 -4.82
C VAL A 17 2.00 -3.77 -5.85
N LEU A 18 3.19 -3.18 -5.85
CA LEU A 18 4.22 -3.45 -6.84
C LEU A 18 5.12 -4.61 -6.40
N GLN A 19 4.61 -5.84 -6.55
CA GLN A 19 5.30 -7.06 -6.16
C GLN A 19 6.35 -7.47 -7.21
N ALA A 20 7.33 -6.60 -7.43
CA ALA A 20 8.42 -6.79 -8.36
C ALA A 20 9.78 -6.50 -7.70
N GLY A 21 10.86 -7.04 -8.25
CA GLY A 21 12.21 -6.83 -7.76
C GLY A 21 12.34 -7.12 -6.26
N GLN A 22 12.78 -6.15 -5.47
CA GLN A 22 12.95 -6.29 -4.02
C GLN A 22 11.63 -6.41 -3.23
N GLN A 23 10.49 -6.15 -3.85
CA GLN A 23 9.16 -6.32 -3.27
C GLN A 23 8.47 -7.61 -3.75
N SER A 24 9.15 -8.46 -4.51
CA SER A 24 8.65 -9.75 -4.99
C SER A 24 8.88 -10.89 -3.98
N GLY A 25 8.51 -12.11 -4.37
CA GLY A 25 8.77 -13.31 -3.57
C GLY A 25 7.98 -13.39 -2.27
N CYS A 26 6.75 -12.87 -2.24
CA CYS A 26 5.94 -12.75 -1.04
C CYS A 26 6.62 -11.89 0.03
N ILE A 27 6.66 -10.56 -0.16
CA ILE A 27 7.35 -9.63 0.75
C ILE A 27 6.89 -9.77 2.21
N GLY A 28 5.65 -10.15 2.46
CA GLY A 28 5.15 -10.45 3.81
C GLY A 28 5.94 -11.58 4.47
N ARG A 29 6.18 -12.66 3.75
CA ARG A 29 7.01 -13.78 4.25
C ARG A 29 8.48 -13.39 4.37
N MET A 30 9.02 -12.64 3.40
CA MET A 30 10.41 -12.19 3.46
C MET A 30 10.64 -11.26 4.67
N ALA A 31 9.70 -10.38 4.97
CA ALA A 31 9.74 -9.52 6.14
C ALA A 31 9.69 -10.33 7.45
N ALA A 32 8.82 -11.34 7.54
CA ALA A 32 8.76 -12.24 8.69
C ALA A 32 10.11 -12.94 8.92
N LEU A 33 10.71 -13.51 7.88
CA LEU A 33 12.01 -14.19 7.95
C LEU A 33 13.18 -13.25 8.28
N ALA A 34 13.12 -11.99 7.84
CA ALA A 34 14.14 -10.99 8.13
C ALA A 34 14.01 -10.38 9.55
N SER A 35 12.91 -10.65 10.23
CA SER A 35 12.60 -10.13 11.56
C SER A 35 13.08 -11.07 12.68
N LYS A 36 12.65 -10.80 13.91
CA LYS A 36 12.85 -11.68 15.08
C LYS A 36 11.70 -12.67 15.29
N LEU A 37 10.77 -12.77 14.36
CA LEU A 37 9.67 -13.75 14.45
C LEU A 37 10.21 -15.17 14.30
N PRO A 38 9.58 -16.16 14.94
CA PRO A 38 9.90 -17.55 14.71
C PRO A 38 9.81 -17.94 13.24
N MET A 39 10.67 -18.86 12.80
CA MET A 39 10.75 -19.27 11.39
C MET A 39 9.48 -19.98 10.89
N ASN A 40 8.66 -20.51 11.77
CA ASN A 40 7.39 -21.14 11.44
C ASN A 40 6.24 -20.16 11.21
N VAL A 41 6.40 -18.87 11.54
CA VAL A 41 5.34 -17.86 11.29
C VAL A 41 5.19 -17.64 9.80
N PRO A 42 4.04 -17.95 9.18
CA PRO A 42 3.81 -17.73 7.76
C PRO A 42 3.74 -16.22 7.44
N GLY A 43 3.61 -15.89 6.17
CA GLY A 43 3.35 -14.54 5.74
C GLY A 43 2.72 -14.53 4.36
N VAL A 44 1.80 -13.63 4.14
CA VAL A 44 1.11 -13.42 2.87
C VAL A 44 1.26 -11.98 2.41
N THR A 45 1.30 -11.78 1.09
CA THR A 45 1.27 -10.45 0.49
C THR A 45 -0.03 -10.29 -0.29
N ILE A 46 -0.73 -9.21 -0.04
CA ILE A 46 -2.02 -8.90 -0.69
C ILE A 46 -1.94 -7.61 -1.48
N ASP A 47 -2.62 -7.59 -2.61
CA ASP A 47 -2.83 -6.41 -3.44
C ASP A 47 -4.32 -6.08 -3.51
N ARG A 48 -4.66 -4.88 -3.07
CA ARG A 48 -5.93 -4.19 -3.31
C ARG A 48 -5.65 -2.74 -3.70
N GLN A 49 -4.69 -2.57 -4.60
CA GLN A 49 -4.20 -1.26 -5.00
C GLN A 49 -3.89 -0.38 -3.78
N CYS A 50 -4.23 0.91 -3.79
CA CYS A 50 -3.97 1.84 -2.69
C CYS A 50 -4.58 1.43 -1.34
N GLY A 51 -5.52 0.49 -1.31
CA GLY A 51 -6.16 -0.06 -0.11
C GLY A 51 -5.49 -1.33 0.45
N SER A 52 -4.32 -1.73 -0.04
CA SER A 52 -3.69 -3.02 0.31
C SER A 52 -3.41 -3.18 1.80
N SER A 53 -2.81 -2.17 2.45
CA SER A 53 -2.52 -2.22 3.89
C SER A 53 -3.78 -2.19 4.74
N GLN A 54 -4.80 -1.44 4.33
CA GLN A 54 -6.11 -1.46 4.98
C GLN A 54 -6.77 -2.84 4.87
N GLN A 55 -6.65 -3.49 3.71
CA GLN A 55 -7.16 -4.85 3.53
C GLN A 55 -6.38 -5.87 4.37
N ALA A 56 -5.07 -5.68 4.54
CA ALA A 56 -4.27 -6.48 5.46
C ALA A 56 -4.82 -6.41 6.89
N LEU A 57 -5.13 -5.19 7.36
CA LEU A 57 -5.75 -4.98 8.67
C LEU A 57 -7.12 -5.64 8.77
N HIS A 58 -7.96 -5.54 7.72
CA HIS A 58 -9.27 -6.19 7.72
C HIS A 58 -9.17 -7.71 7.81
N PHE A 59 -8.23 -8.33 7.07
CA PHE A 59 -8.03 -9.77 7.11
C PHE A 59 -7.50 -10.22 8.48
N ALA A 60 -6.55 -9.50 9.06
CA ALA A 60 -6.07 -9.78 10.41
C ALA A 60 -7.18 -9.68 11.45
N ALA A 61 -8.00 -8.61 11.39
CA ALA A 61 -9.14 -8.45 12.28
C ALA A 61 -10.17 -9.60 12.12
N GLN A 62 -10.45 -9.99 10.88
CA GLN A 62 -11.36 -11.11 10.58
C GLN A 62 -10.82 -12.44 11.12
N ALA A 63 -9.52 -12.70 11.01
CA ALA A 63 -8.88 -13.91 11.54
C ALA A 63 -9.04 -13.99 13.06
N VAL A 64 -8.79 -12.89 13.78
CA VAL A 64 -8.95 -12.82 15.22
C VAL A 64 -10.43 -12.90 15.63
N MET A 65 -11.30 -12.15 14.97
CA MET A 65 -12.75 -12.15 15.27
C MET A 65 -13.41 -13.51 15.00
N SER A 66 -12.93 -14.28 14.03
CA SER A 66 -13.43 -15.63 13.76
C SER A 66 -12.92 -16.69 14.75
N GLY A 67 -11.97 -16.35 15.61
CA GLY A 67 -11.30 -17.29 16.50
C GLY A 67 -10.34 -18.26 15.78
N THR A 68 -9.98 -17.98 14.52
CA THR A 68 -9.04 -18.83 13.76
C THR A 68 -7.60 -18.56 14.18
N MET A 69 -7.30 -17.34 14.60
CA MET A 69 -6.00 -16.89 15.09
C MET A 69 -6.17 -15.93 16.26
N ASP A 70 -5.17 -15.89 17.15
CA ASP A 70 -5.17 -15.03 18.32
C ASP A 70 -4.29 -13.78 18.14
N CYS A 71 -3.20 -13.90 17.35
CA CYS A 71 -2.23 -12.82 17.18
C CYS A 71 -1.71 -12.75 15.74
N VAL A 72 -2.08 -11.69 15.03
CA VAL A 72 -1.72 -11.47 13.61
C VAL A 72 -1.09 -10.10 13.42
N ILE A 73 -0.03 -10.02 12.64
CA ILE A 73 0.57 -8.75 12.24
C ILE A 73 -0.04 -8.31 10.90
N ALA A 74 -0.72 -7.16 10.91
CA ALA A 74 -1.11 -6.45 9.70
C ALA A 74 -0.09 -5.34 9.40
N ALA A 75 0.43 -5.30 8.18
CA ALA A 75 1.43 -4.35 7.77
C ALA A 75 1.29 -3.96 6.29
N GLY A 76 2.14 -3.07 5.83
CA GLY A 76 2.25 -2.70 4.42
C GLY A 76 3.59 -2.08 4.09
N VAL A 77 4.02 -2.27 2.85
CA VAL A 77 5.25 -1.70 2.34
C VAL A 77 5.10 -1.32 0.88
N GLU A 78 5.62 -0.16 0.53
CA GLU A 78 5.71 0.31 -0.86
C GLU A 78 6.87 1.28 -0.99
N SER A 79 7.90 0.92 -1.74
CA SER A 79 9.06 1.76 -1.98
C SER A 79 9.14 2.14 -3.46
N MET A 80 8.49 3.22 -3.83
CA MET A 80 8.38 3.66 -5.22
C MET A 80 9.70 4.20 -5.81
N SER A 81 10.69 4.50 -5.00
CA SER A 81 12.05 4.80 -5.46
C SER A 81 12.83 3.55 -5.88
N ARG A 82 12.55 2.39 -5.25
CA ARG A 82 13.18 1.10 -5.58
C ARG A 82 12.40 0.35 -6.65
N VAL A 83 11.09 0.40 -6.60
CA VAL A 83 10.17 -0.25 -7.53
C VAL A 83 9.18 0.81 -8.04
N PRO A 84 9.53 1.56 -9.10
CA PRO A 84 8.68 2.64 -9.63
C PRO A 84 7.33 2.14 -10.13
N MET A 85 6.27 2.94 -9.98
CA MET A 85 4.89 2.59 -10.37
C MET A 85 4.75 2.11 -11.81
N ALA A 86 5.55 2.64 -12.74
CA ALA A 86 5.48 2.26 -14.15
C ALA A 86 6.27 0.98 -14.51
N VAL A 87 6.97 0.35 -13.55
CA VAL A 87 7.86 -0.78 -13.86
C VAL A 87 7.12 -1.99 -14.39
N LEU A 88 6.01 -2.39 -13.76
CA LEU A 88 5.26 -3.59 -14.17
C LEU A 88 4.62 -3.43 -15.55
N PRO A 89 3.88 -2.35 -15.88
CA PRO A 89 3.35 -2.13 -17.22
C PRO A 89 4.43 -2.14 -18.30
N LYS A 90 5.60 -1.56 -18.01
CA LYS A 90 6.75 -1.56 -18.93
C LYS A 90 7.26 -2.98 -19.17
N VAL A 91 7.54 -3.73 -18.11
CA VAL A 91 8.04 -5.11 -18.19
C VAL A 91 7.03 -6.02 -18.91
N TYR A 92 5.75 -5.91 -18.62
CA TYR A 92 4.72 -6.73 -19.28
C TYR A 92 4.64 -6.45 -20.78
N LYS A 93 4.75 -5.17 -21.16
CA LYS A 93 4.78 -4.78 -22.57
C LYS A 93 6.03 -5.31 -23.28
N GLU A 94 7.21 -5.15 -22.69
CA GLU A 94 8.49 -5.60 -23.26
C GLU A 94 8.57 -7.11 -23.37
N ALA A 95 8.03 -7.84 -22.39
CA ALA A 95 8.00 -9.30 -22.36
C ALA A 95 6.81 -9.92 -23.13
N GLY A 96 5.93 -9.13 -23.73
CA GLY A 96 4.77 -9.63 -24.47
C GLY A 96 3.73 -10.37 -23.61
N LEU A 97 3.64 -10.07 -22.31
CA LEU A 97 2.76 -10.78 -21.36
C LEU A 97 1.29 -10.34 -21.43
N GLY A 98 0.96 -9.43 -22.37
CA GLY A 98 -0.41 -8.94 -22.53
C GLY A 98 -0.74 -7.76 -21.62
N HIS A 99 -2.02 -7.46 -21.53
CA HIS A 99 -2.54 -6.31 -20.79
C HIS A 99 -3.67 -6.75 -19.84
N TYR A 100 -3.77 -6.12 -18.67
CA TYR A 100 -4.79 -6.44 -17.66
C TYR A 100 -6.23 -6.20 -18.14
N MET A 101 -6.42 -5.27 -19.09
CA MET A 101 -7.72 -5.03 -19.74
C MET A 101 -7.98 -6.12 -20.78
N SER A 102 -8.61 -7.21 -20.37
CA SER A 102 -9.06 -8.26 -21.30
C SER A 102 -10.10 -7.74 -22.31
N PRO A 103 -10.33 -8.43 -23.43
CA PRO A 103 -11.37 -8.04 -24.39
C PRO A 103 -12.76 -7.89 -23.75
N VAL A 104 -13.10 -8.75 -22.79
CA VAL A 104 -14.39 -8.69 -22.06
C VAL A 104 -14.47 -7.41 -21.21
N ILE A 105 -13.38 -7.03 -20.51
CA ILE A 105 -13.35 -5.79 -19.75
C ILE A 105 -13.48 -4.59 -20.67
N ARG A 106 -12.76 -4.57 -21.80
CA ARG A 106 -12.84 -3.48 -22.79
C ARG A 106 -14.24 -3.35 -23.42
N GLN A 107 -14.92 -4.47 -23.64
CA GLN A 107 -16.30 -4.46 -24.12
C GLN A 107 -17.27 -3.87 -23.09
N ARG A 108 -17.09 -4.21 -21.81
CA ARG A 108 -17.94 -3.71 -20.72
C ARG A 108 -17.66 -2.26 -20.37
N PHE A 109 -16.41 -1.84 -20.47
CA PHE A 109 -15.92 -0.49 -20.17
C PHE A 109 -15.18 0.06 -21.39
N PRO A 110 -15.90 0.52 -22.42
CA PRO A 110 -15.28 1.09 -23.60
C PRO A 110 -14.59 2.41 -23.26
N GLY A 111 -13.42 2.64 -23.85
CA GLY A 111 -12.65 3.87 -23.63
C GLY A 111 -11.19 3.59 -23.23
N PRO A 112 -10.51 4.58 -22.65
CA PRO A 112 -9.14 4.46 -22.20
C PRO A 112 -9.02 3.51 -20.99
N ASP A 113 -7.79 3.14 -20.68
CA ASP A 113 -7.48 2.37 -19.46
C ASP A 113 -7.96 3.09 -18.20
N PHE A 114 -8.26 2.32 -17.16
CA PHE A 114 -8.69 2.91 -15.88
C PHE A 114 -7.64 3.86 -15.32
N SER A 115 -8.08 5.07 -15.00
CA SER A 115 -7.24 6.14 -14.49
C SER A 115 -7.93 6.87 -13.34
N GLN A 116 -7.25 6.95 -12.21
CA GLN A 116 -7.74 7.74 -11.07
C GLN A 116 -7.81 9.24 -11.40
N PHE A 117 -6.95 9.75 -12.28
CA PHE A 117 -6.99 11.14 -12.71
C PHE A 117 -8.27 11.44 -13.49
N MET A 118 -8.59 10.60 -14.48
CA MET A 118 -9.85 10.73 -15.22
C MET A 118 -11.07 10.54 -14.30
N GLY A 119 -11.00 9.60 -13.37
CA GLY A 119 -12.05 9.41 -12.38
C GLY A 119 -12.27 10.65 -11.51
N ALA A 120 -11.21 11.32 -11.10
CA ALA A 120 -11.28 12.57 -10.35
C ALA A 120 -11.92 13.70 -11.18
N GLU A 121 -11.53 13.87 -12.45
CA GLU A 121 -12.14 14.85 -13.37
C GLU A 121 -13.65 14.59 -13.56
N MET A 122 -14.03 13.32 -13.81
CA MET A 122 -15.44 12.94 -13.93
C MET A 122 -16.23 13.27 -12.65
N MET A 123 -15.63 13.12 -11.47
CA MET A 123 -16.25 13.52 -10.21
C MET A 123 -16.39 15.04 -10.11
N CYS A 124 -15.37 15.79 -10.51
CA CYS A 124 -15.42 17.25 -10.53
C CYS A 124 -16.56 17.75 -11.43
N GLU A 125 -16.70 17.20 -12.64
CA GLU A 125 -17.80 17.52 -13.53
C GLU A 125 -19.17 17.15 -12.95
N LYS A 126 -19.29 15.92 -12.44
CA LYS A 126 -20.55 15.40 -11.89
C LYS A 126 -21.05 16.22 -10.69
N TYR A 127 -20.15 16.57 -9.78
CA TYR A 127 -20.48 17.30 -8.55
C TYR A 127 -20.25 18.82 -8.67
N LYS A 128 -19.85 19.30 -9.85
CA LYS A 128 -19.59 20.72 -10.15
C LYS A 128 -18.60 21.37 -9.17
N LEU A 129 -17.55 20.63 -8.85
CA LEU A 129 -16.50 21.11 -7.95
C LEU A 129 -15.59 22.10 -8.71
N SER A 130 -15.41 23.26 -8.14
CA SER A 130 -14.50 24.27 -8.69
C SER A 130 -13.05 23.98 -8.31
N LYS A 131 -12.12 24.51 -9.12
CA LYS A 131 -10.69 24.42 -8.81
C LYS A 131 -10.37 25.04 -7.45
N ASP A 132 -10.99 26.15 -7.10
CA ASP A 132 -10.78 26.84 -5.83
C ASP A 132 -11.22 26.00 -4.62
N GLU A 133 -12.27 25.20 -4.76
CA GLU A 133 -12.69 24.26 -3.72
C GLU A 133 -11.67 23.14 -3.53
N LEU A 134 -11.16 22.57 -4.63
CA LEU A 134 -10.14 21.53 -4.61
C LEU A 134 -8.83 22.04 -4.01
N ASP A 135 -8.39 23.25 -4.41
CA ASP A 135 -7.17 23.87 -3.90
C ASP A 135 -7.29 24.17 -2.39
N ARG A 136 -8.42 24.69 -1.94
CA ARG A 136 -8.68 24.94 -0.50
C ARG A 136 -8.69 23.64 0.30
N PHE A 137 -9.32 22.59 -0.22
CA PHE A 137 -9.33 21.28 0.44
C PHE A 137 -7.90 20.73 0.61
N SER A 138 -7.09 20.79 -0.45
CA SER A 138 -5.71 20.35 -0.45
C SER A 138 -4.84 21.16 0.50
N LEU A 139 -4.96 22.50 0.46
CA LEU A 139 -4.25 23.40 1.37
C LEU A 139 -4.60 23.10 2.84
N GLN A 140 -5.87 22.91 3.15
CA GLN A 140 -6.31 22.60 4.50
C GLN A 140 -5.73 21.27 4.99
N SER A 141 -5.66 20.24 4.12
CA SER A 141 -5.02 18.95 4.44
C SER A 141 -3.55 19.14 4.83
N HIS A 142 -2.79 19.90 4.03
CA HIS A 142 -1.39 20.21 4.34
C HIS A 142 -1.21 21.00 5.63
N GLN A 143 -2.07 21.99 5.88
CA GLN A 143 -2.04 22.79 7.12
C GLN A 143 -2.28 21.91 8.36
N ARG A 144 -3.25 21.01 8.30
CA ARG A 144 -3.57 20.07 9.39
C ARG A 144 -2.39 19.11 9.65
N ALA A 145 -1.81 18.53 8.60
CA ALA A 145 -0.66 17.66 8.72
C ALA A 145 0.56 18.40 9.32
N LYS A 146 0.82 19.63 8.89
CA LYS A 146 1.88 20.48 9.45
C LYS A 146 1.66 20.76 10.93
N ALA A 147 0.46 21.19 11.32
CA ALA A 147 0.12 21.46 12.72
C ALA A 147 0.35 20.22 13.60
N ALA A 148 -0.23 19.07 13.22
CA ALA A 148 -0.08 17.81 13.94
C ALA A 148 1.39 17.39 14.06
N THR A 149 2.22 17.61 13.02
CA THR A 149 3.65 17.31 13.06
C THR A 149 4.39 18.21 14.06
N LEU A 150 4.12 19.52 14.03
CA LEU A 150 4.75 20.48 14.93
C LEU A 150 4.36 20.27 16.41
N GLU A 151 3.13 19.90 16.65
CA GLU A 151 2.60 19.55 17.98
C GLU A 151 3.13 18.20 18.49
N GLY A 152 3.78 17.42 17.62
CA GLY A 152 4.36 16.11 17.95
C GLY A 152 3.33 14.99 18.06
N ALA A 153 2.13 15.15 17.48
CA ALA A 153 1.06 14.14 17.52
C ALA A 153 1.51 12.76 16.98
N PHE A 154 2.45 12.74 16.03
CA PHE A 154 2.95 11.50 15.42
C PHE A 154 4.15 10.86 16.12
N LYS A 155 4.71 11.49 17.17
CA LYS A 155 5.97 11.00 17.83
C LYS A 155 5.85 9.57 18.37
N ALA A 156 4.69 9.20 18.88
CA ALA A 156 4.45 7.85 19.40
C ALA A 156 4.38 6.79 18.30
N GLU A 157 4.02 7.17 17.08
CA GLU A 157 3.78 6.27 15.95
C GLU A 157 5.04 6.09 15.09
N ILE A 158 5.86 7.14 14.93
CA ILE A 158 7.03 7.13 14.06
C ILE A 158 8.20 6.37 14.71
N VAL A 159 8.74 5.44 13.94
CA VAL A 159 10.04 4.80 14.23
C VAL A 159 11.08 5.37 13.25
N PRO A 160 12.04 6.18 13.70
CA PRO A 160 13.09 6.72 12.84
C PRO A 160 13.93 5.59 12.22
N ILE A 161 14.13 5.65 10.92
CA ILE A 161 14.95 4.71 10.16
C ILE A 161 16.06 5.49 9.48
N ALA A 162 17.32 5.07 9.67
CA ALA A 162 18.44 5.63 8.93
C ALA A 162 18.35 5.19 7.46
N ALA A 163 18.20 6.14 6.55
CA ALA A 163 18.18 5.89 5.13
C ALA A 163 19.39 6.58 4.47
N LYS A 164 20.05 5.88 3.52
CA LYS A 164 20.96 6.55 2.60
C LYS A 164 20.10 7.30 1.59
N MET A 165 20.19 8.62 1.60
CA MET A 165 19.68 9.42 0.51
C MET A 165 20.53 9.12 -0.73
N ALA A 166 19.90 8.99 -1.90
CA ALA A 166 20.64 9.01 -3.15
C ALA A 166 21.42 10.33 -3.19
N GLU A 167 22.73 10.28 -3.41
CA GLU A 167 23.49 11.49 -3.71
C GLU A 167 22.82 12.11 -4.93
N GLY A 168 22.38 13.35 -4.82
CA GLY A 168 21.80 14.09 -5.93
C GLY A 168 22.80 14.20 -7.09
N PRO A 169 22.32 14.51 -8.31
CA PRO A 169 23.20 14.68 -9.46
C PRO A 169 24.20 15.80 -9.22
#